data_232bcc8247bb145ee03684d5c44c585c
#
_entry.id   232bcc8247bb145ee03684d5c44c585c
#
_cell.length_a   1.000
_cell.length_b   1.000
_cell.length_c   1.000
_cell.angle_alpha   90.00
_cell.angle_beta   90.00
_cell.angle_gamma   90.00
#
_symmetry.space_group_name_H-M   'P 1'
#
loop_
_entity.id
_entity.type
_entity.pdbx_description
1 polymer ?
#
loop_
_entity_poly.entity_id
_entity_poly.type
_entity_poly.pdbx_seq_one_letter_code
_entity_poly.pdbx_strand_id
1 'polypeptide(L)'
;MAKLFIPFDRVGLMTCQKSISGTFQVLNALLNQGVELFWQRDGIRFLETPAWPEGHYYQCGFVLEDSISARDILDAGDVFVEQFADLPEPTWRLRPLNIAFYNGRGAEDEFSAPLVKVLQQANFSYNFVSDKDVREGKLKGFDMLLVPGSPDAGECYYAGLGDKGYNQIRSFIADHGHYMGICGGAYLPLSSYHDKNPYWLNIVNATDQEDLDYWRAGSGFVRCRINDDMHPIFSSVALGHSSSMDLVFWEGPAMQIMGENVRSLAHFETLLASGKDPLKPHWDLLDNHMAVDAIKDFYNCLTPELFTKMLHGKCAIAEADYHRHKLLLYSPHPEMGNLGTGPWAESRNFLLIYNGLFYLSAQ
;
A
#
# COMPACT_ATOMS: atom_id res chain seq x y z
N MET A 1 18.46 -8.21 -27.71
CA MET A 1 17.40 -7.29 -28.17
C MET A 1 17.53 -6.01 -27.40
N ALA A 2 17.17 -4.86 -27.97
CA ALA A 2 17.16 -3.60 -27.23
C ALA A 2 16.14 -3.69 -26.09
N LYS A 3 16.48 -3.09 -24.97
CA LYS A 3 15.59 -3.02 -23.79
C LYS A 3 15.03 -1.60 -23.66
N LEU A 4 13.80 -1.50 -23.22
CA LEU A 4 13.15 -0.26 -22.83
C LEU A 4 13.21 -0.12 -21.31
N PHE A 5 13.46 1.10 -20.86
CA PHE A 5 13.48 1.45 -19.45
C PHE A 5 12.47 2.57 -19.16
N ILE A 6 11.61 2.34 -18.20
CA ILE A 6 10.65 3.33 -17.70
C ILE A 6 11.22 3.90 -16.41
N PRO A 7 11.76 5.12 -16.40
CA PRO A 7 12.29 5.74 -15.19
C PRO A 7 11.17 5.93 -14.18
N PHE A 8 11.34 5.39 -12.98
CA PHE A 8 10.33 5.47 -11.93
C PHE A 8 10.93 5.71 -10.54
N ASP A 9 12.12 6.26 -10.49
CA ASP A 9 12.63 6.85 -9.27
C ASP A 9 12.01 8.24 -9.05
N ARG A 10 12.41 8.89 -7.99
CA ARG A 10 11.91 10.23 -7.68
C ARG A 10 12.08 11.22 -8.83
N VAL A 11 13.25 11.23 -9.45
CA VAL A 11 13.56 12.17 -10.53
C VAL A 11 12.78 11.79 -11.78
N GLY A 12 12.83 10.52 -12.19
CA GLY A 12 12.08 10.01 -13.34
C GLY A 12 10.59 10.26 -13.21
N LEU A 13 10.02 10.00 -12.03
CA LEU A 13 8.61 10.27 -11.77
C LEU A 13 8.27 11.75 -11.88
N MET A 14 9.13 12.64 -11.39
CA MET A 14 8.86 14.09 -11.40
C MET A 14 9.11 14.77 -12.75
N THR A 15 10.02 14.25 -13.55
CA THR A 15 10.50 14.93 -14.75
C THR A 15 10.12 14.23 -16.05
N CYS A 16 9.90 12.94 -15.99
CA CYS A 16 9.68 12.10 -17.18
C CYS A 16 8.22 11.61 -17.28
N GLN A 17 7.64 11.18 -16.17
CA GLN A 17 6.29 10.62 -16.17
C GLN A 17 5.23 11.71 -15.93
N LYS A 18 4.08 11.60 -16.60
CA LYS A 18 2.99 12.57 -16.49
C LYS A 18 2.01 12.25 -15.37
N SER A 19 1.90 10.99 -14.98
CA SER A 19 0.91 10.51 -14.04
C SER A 19 1.44 9.27 -13.30
N ILE A 20 1.23 9.20 -11.99
CA ILE A 20 1.55 8.03 -11.17
C ILE A 20 0.63 6.87 -11.57
N SER A 21 -0.67 7.06 -11.42
CA SER A 21 -1.67 6.01 -11.72
C SER A 21 -1.64 5.63 -13.19
N GLY A 22 -1.46 6.60 -14.11
CA GLY A 22 -1.32 6.33 -15.54
C GLY A 22 -0.12 5.46 -15.87
N THR A 23 1.03 5.67 -15.21
CA THR A 23 2.19 4.80 -15.39
C THR A 23 1.87 3.37 -14.94
N PHE A 24 1.27 3.19 -13.74
CA PHE A 24 0.87 1.85 -13.28
C PHE A 24 -0.22 1.21 -14.14
N GLN A 25 -1.15 2.00 -14.69
CA GLN A 25 -2.14 1.52 -15.65
C GLN A 25 -1.48 0.89 -16.88
N VAL A 26 -0.45 1.53 -17.41
CA VAL A 26 0.32 1.01 -18.55
C VAL A 26 1.13 -0.24 -18.15
N LEU A 27 1.80 -0.22 -16.98
CA LEU A 27 2.52 -1.39 -16.49
C LEU A 27 1.60 -2.61 -16.32
N ASN A 28 0.41 -2.42 -15.75
CA ASN A 28 -0.59 -3.49 -15.63
C ASN A 28 -1.13 -3.93 -17.00
N ALA A 29 -1.30 -3.02 -17.96
CA ALA A 29 -1.68 -3.39 -19.32
C ALA A 29 -0.61 -4.24 -20.00
N LEU A 30 0.67 -3.90 -19.85
CA LEU A 30 1.79 -4.70 -20.36
C LEU A 30 1.79 -6.11 -19.75
N LEU A 31 1.67 -6.21 -18.42
CA LEU A 31 1.59 -7.50 -17.72
C LEU A 31 0.41 -8.36 -18.20
N ASN A 32 -0.76 -7.74 -18.36
CA ASN A 32 -1.98 -8.44 -18.80
C ASN A 32 -1.89 -8.90 -20.27
N GLN A 33 -1.05 -8.27 -21.09
CA GLN A 33 -0.73 -8.71 -22.45
C GLN A 33 0.40 -9.73 -22.50
N GLY A 34 0.91 -10.16 -21.34
CA GLY A 34 1.97 -11.16 -21.24
C GLY A 34 3.36 -10.62 -21.57
N VAL A 35 3.56 -9.30 -21.56
CA VAL A 35 4.88 -8.70 -21.71
C VAL A 35 5.68 -8.98 -20.44
N GLU A 36 6.90 -9.48 -20.60
CA GLU A 36 7.82 -9.66 -19.48
C GLU A 36 8.25 -8.30 -18.97
N LEU A 37 7.92 -8.01 -17.73
CA LEU A 37 8.22 -6.77 -17.05
C LEU A 37 9.06 -7.05 -15.80
N PHE A 38 10.12 -6.29 -15.64
CA PHE A 38 11.02 -6.41 -14.51
C PHE A 38 11.11 -5.09 -13.74
N TRP A 39 11.11 -5.16 -12.43
CA TRP A 39 11.40 -4.03 -11.59
C TRP A 39 12.90 -3.95 -11.31
N GLN A 40 13.55 -2.96 -11.91
CA GLN A 40 14.94 -2.67 -11.68
C GLN A 40 15.08 -1.83 -10.41
N ARG A 41 15.69 -2.40 -9.40
CA ARG A 41 15.86 -1.78 -8.08
C ARG A 41 17.29 -1.34 -7.81
N ASP A 42 18.24 -1.97 -8.46
CA ASP A 42 19.64 -1.56 -8.42
C ASP A 42 19.81 -0.36 -9.35
N GLY A 43 20.40 0.71 -8.82
CA GLY A 43 20.50 1.95 -9.56
C GLY A 43 21.23 1.79 -10.90
N ILE A 44 20.75 2.49 -11.91
CA ILE A 44 21.33 2.49 -13.25
C ILE A 44 21.94 3.86 -13.51
N ARG A 45 23.22 3.87 -13.91
CA ARG A 45 23.92 5.08 -14.30
C ARG A 45 23.96 5.20 -15.81
N PHE A 46 23.39 6.28 -16.31
CA PHE A 46 23.45 6.65 -17.71
C PHE A 46 24.43 7.81 -17.88
N LEU A 47 25.34 7.68 -18.83
CA LEU A 47 26.30 8.73 -19.13
C LEU A 47 25.68 9.87 -19.92
N GLU A 48 24.78 9.52 -20.86
CA GLU A 48 24.06 10.48 -21.69
C GLU A 48 22.71 9.89 -22.09
N THR A 49 21.64 10.66 -21.94
CA THR A 49 20.29 10.27 -22.37
C THR A 49 19.61 11.45 -23.05
N PRO A 50 18.55 11.22 -23.88
CA PRO A 50 17.77 12.31 -24.46
C PRO A 50 17.14 13.25 -23.42
N ALA A 51 16.73 12.70 -22.25
CA ALA A 51 16.19 13.47 -21.15
C ALA A 51 17.27 14.20 -20.34
N TRP A 52 18.50 13.67 -20.35
CA TRP A 52 19.63 14.15 -19.56
C TRP A 52 20.91 14.12 -20.37
N PRO A 53 21.17 15.15 -21.20
CA PRO A 53 22.33 15.20 -22.08
C PRO A 53 23.70 15.13 -21.36
N GLU A 54 23.74 15.52 -20.09
CA GLU A 54 24.95 15.48 -19.26
C GLU A 54 25.10 14.15 -18.48
N GLY A 55 24.21 13.20 -18.73
CA GLY A 55 24.12 11.96 -17.99
C GLY A 55 23.24 12.06 -16.75
N HIS A 56 22.69 10.96 -16.32
CA HIS A 56 21.83 10.86 -15.14
C HIS A 56 21.94 9.49 -14.49
N TYR A 57 21.59 9.44 -13.20
CA TYR A 57 21.50 8.21 -12.43
C TYR A 57 20.05 7.98 -12.00
N TYR A 58 19.47 6.90 -12.47
CA TYR A 58 18.16 6.44 -12.01
C TYR A 58 18.31 5.42 -10.89
N GLN A 59 17.64 5.64 -9.76
CA GLN A 59 17.68 4.73 -8.62
C GLN A 59 16.85 3.48 -8.86
N CYS A 60 15.72 3.60 -9.57
CA CYS A 60 14.86 2.47 -9.94
C CYS A 60 14.02 2.80 -11.16
N GLY A 61 13.42 1.77 -11.73
CA GLY A 61 12.49 1.86 -12.85
C GLY A 61 12.04 0.48 -13.30
N PHE A 62 11.42 0.42 -14.47
CA PHE A 62 10.94 -0.85 -15.01
C PHE A 62 11.61 -1.14 -16.33
N VAL A 63 11.97 -2.41 -16.56
CA VAL A 63 12.68 -2.89 -17.74
C VAL A 63 11.77 -3.88 -18.47
N LEU A 64 11.72 -3.75 -19.79
CA LEU A 64 11.03 -4.69 -20.69
C LEU A 64 11.77 -4.80 -22.02
N GLU A 65 11.46 -5.84 -22.77
CA GLU A 65 12.00 -5.97 -24.13
C GLU A 65 11.32 -4.99 -25.10
N ASP A 66 12.10 -4.43 -26.00
CA ASP A 66 11.62 -3.56 -27.06
C ASP A 66 10.85 -4.40 -28.11
N SER A 67 9.54 -4.25 -28.14
CA SER A 67 8.65 -4.90 -29.10
C SER A 67 7.57 -3.95 -29.60
N ILE A 68 7.03 -4.21 -30.77
CA ILE A 68 5.97 -3.38 -31.37
C ILE A 68 4.77 -3.30 -30.42
N SER A 69 4.32 -4.44 -29.87
CA SER A 69 3.17 -4.47 -28.97
C SER A 69 3.43 -3.71 -27.65
N ALA A 70 4.64 -3.75 -27.14
CA ALA A 70 5.01 -2.98 -25.95
C ALA A 70 5.00 -1.47 -26.25
N ARG A 71 5.57 -1.07 -27.39
CA ARG A 71 5.58 0.35 -27.78
C ARG A 71 4.18 0.90 -28.01
N ASP A 72 3.30 0.16 -28.68
CA ASP A 72 1.91 0.58 -28.89
C ASP A 72 1.19 0.87 -27.56
N ILE A 73 1.43 0.05 -26.52
CA ILE A 73 0.84 0.25 -25.19
C ILE A 73 1.46 1.45 -24.48
N LEU A 74 2.76 1.60 -24.55
CA LEU A 74 3.49 2.72 -23.94
C LEU A 74 3.10 4.05 -24.57
N ASP A 75 3.03 4.11 -25.89
CA ASP A 75 2.65 5.31 -26.65
C ASP A 75 1.18 5.70 -26.38
N ALA A 76 0.28 4.72 -26.35
CA ALA A 76 -1.13 4.96 -26.01
C ALA A 76 -1.32 5.50 -24.58
N GLY A 77 -0.49 5.06 -23.65
CA GLY A 77 -0.51 5.53 -22.26
C GLY A 77 0.33 6.77 -21.98
N ASP A 78 1.02 7.30 -23.01
CA ASP A 78 1.88 8.50 -22.90
C ASP A 78 2.95 8.36 -21.78
N VAL A 79 3.55 7.17 -21.66
CA VAL A 79 4.59 6.85 -20.70
C VAL A 79 5.95 7.08 -21.32
N PHE A 80 6.76 7.89 -20.65
CA PHE A 80 8.13 8.15 -21.08
C PHE A 80 8.99 6.90 -20.91
N VAL A 81 9.74 6.56 -21.95
CA VAL A 81 10.68 5.44 -21.97
C VAL A 81 12.02 5.85 -22.57
N GLU A 82 13.09 5.24 -22.09
CA GLU A 82 14.41 5.31 -22.70
C GLU A 82 14.79 3.95 -23.28
N GLN A 83 15.59 3.97 -24.36
CA GLN A 83 16.06 2.77 -25.02
C GLN A 83 17.54 2.56 -24.75
N PHE A 84 17.90 1.38 -24.30
CA PHE A 84 19.28 1.01 -23.98
C PHE A 84 19.69 -0.31 -24.62
N ALA A 85 20.94 -0.37 -25.07
CA ALA A 85 21.54 -1.60 -25.56
C ALA A 85 22.04 -2.49 -24.42
N ASP A 86 22.56 -1.90 -23.35
CA ASP A 86 23.23 -2.58 -22.25
C ASP A 86 22.66 -2.15 -20.90
N LEU A 87 21.54 -2.75 -20.49
CA LEU A 87 21.05 -2.66 -19.12
C LEU A 87 21.57 -3.86 -18.32
N PRO A 88 21.85 -3.70 -17.02
CA PRO A 88 22.11 -4.84 -16.16
C PRO A 88 20.91 -5.79 -16.18
N GLU A 89 21.17 -7.09 -16.01
CA GLU A 89 20.07 -8.07 -15.95
C GLU A 89 19.21 -7.80 -14.70
N PRO A 90 17.93 -7.47 -14.89
CA PRO A 90 17.04 -7.20 -13.77
C PRO A 90 16.66 -8.49 -13.06
N THR A 91 16.54 -8.43 -11.74
CA THR A 91 16.32 -9.62 -10.90
C THR A 91 14.86 -9.78 -10.44
N TRP A 92 14.06 -8.73 -10.48
CA TRP A 92 12.69 -8.73 -9.95
C TRP A 92 11.67 -8.81 -11.08
N ARG A 93 11.33 -10.04 -11.48
CA ARG A 93 10.29 -10.26 -12.47
C ARG A 93 8.92 -10.03 -11.85
N LEU A 94 8.12 -9.16 -12.47
CA LEU A 94 6.74 -8.91 -12.08
C LEU A 94 5.78 -9.88 -12.78
N ARG A 95 4.67 -10.18 -12.14
CA ARG A 95 3.57 -10.95 -12.71
C ARG A 95 2.22 -10.27 -12.44
N PRO A 96 1.21 -10.50 -13.28
CA PRO A 96 -0.14 -10.05 -12.93
C PRO A 96 -0.58 -10.67 -11.61
N LEU A 97 -1.22 -9.88 -10.76
CA LEU A 97 -1.84 -10.36 -9.52
C LEU A 97 -3.33 -10.61 -9.71
N ASN A 98 -3.80 -11.77 -9.25
CA ASN A 98 -5.21 -12.03 -9.06
C ASN A 98 -5.58 -11.71 -7.60
N ILE A 99 -6.19 -10.53 -7.36
CA ILE A 99 -6.46 -10.00 -6.02
C ILE A 99 -7.86 -10.40 -5.57
N ALA A 100 -7.97 -11.10 -4.43
CA ALA A 100 -9.20 -11.22 -3.67
C ALA A 100 -9.39 -9.96 -2.83
N PHE A 101 -10.37 -9.14 -3.14
CA PHE A 101 -10.72 -7.97 -2.34
C PHE A 101 -11.86 -8.37 -1.38
N TYR A 102 -11.58 -8.37 -0.08
CA TYR A 102 -12.59 -8.70 0.91
C TYR A 102 -13.69 -7.63 0.94
N ASN A 103 -14.92 -8.07 0.68
CA ASN A 103 -16.12 -7.23 0.67
C ASN A 103 -17.24 -7.96 1.43
N GLY A 104 -16.91 -8.43 2.64
CA GLY A 104 -17.84 -9.04 3.58
C GLY A 104 -18.20 -8.08 4.70
N ARG A 105 -18.72 -8.65 5.78
CA ARG A 105 -19.12 -7.87 6.96
C ARG A 105 -17.92 -7.13 7.56
N GLY A 106 -18.09 -5.85 7.85
CA GLY A 106 -17.06 -4.97 8.34
C GLY A 106 -16.26 -4.22 7.25
N ALA A 107 -16.41 -4.61 5.98
CA ALA A 107 -15.84 -3.86 4.85
C ALA A 107 -16.88 -2.82 4.38
N GLU A 108 -17.11 -1.82 5.19
CA GLU A 108 -18.08 -0.75 4.89
C GLU A 108 -17.62 0.10 3.70
N ASP A 109 -18.58 0.70 2.99
CA ASP A 109 -18.31 1.45 1.75
C ASP A 109 -17.34 2.60 1.97
N GLU A 110 -17.37 3.26 3.13
CA GLU A 110 -16.46 4.35 3.51
C GLU A 110 -14.98 3.94 3.47
N PHE A 111 -14.69 2.67 3.77
CA PHE A 111 -13.32 2.13 3.79
C PHE A 111 -12.96 1.41 2.50
N SER A 112 -13.94 0.77 1.87
CA SER A 112 -13.73 -0.01 0.64
C SER A 112 -13.66 0.86 -0.62
N ALA A 113 -14.56 1.83 -0.77
CA ALA A 113 -14.69 2.62 -1.99
C ALA A 113 -13.43 3.44 -2.33
N PRO A 114 -12.73 4.08 -1.37
CA PRO A 114 -11.45 4.74 -1.65
C PRO A 114 -10.41 3.80 -2.22
N LEU A 115 -10.26 2.62 -1.61
CA LEU A 115 -9.28 1.64 -2.03
C LEU A 115 -9.62 1.04 -3.41
N VAL A 116 -10.89 0.77 -3.67
CA VAL A 116 -11.40 0.35 -4.98
C VAL A 116 -11.03 1.38 -6.06
N LYS A 117 -11.25 2.66 -5.78
CA LYS A 117 -10.90 3.73 -6.71
C LYS A 117 -9.42 3.76 -7.03
N VAL A 118 -8.56 3.63 -6.02
CA VAL A 118 -7.11 3.58 -6.20
C VAL A 118 -6.70 2.41 -7.09
N LEU A 119 -7.24 1.22 -6.86
CA LEU A 119 -6.98 0.05 -7.71
C LEU A 119 -7.43 0.25 -9.16
N GLN A 120 -8.63 0.84 -9.34
CA GLN A 120 -9.18 1.11 -10.67
C GLN A 120 -8.36 2.13 -11.44
N GLN A 121 -7.89 3.21 -10.78
CA GLN A 121 -7.05 4.24 -11.40
C GLN A 121 -5.76 3.67 -11.99
N ALA A 122 -5.22 2.63 -11.39
CA ALA A 122 -4.00 1.95 -11.85
C ALA A 122 -4.27 0.66 -12.65
N ASN A 123 -5.53 0.35 -12.93
CA ASN A 123 -5.94 -0.85 -13.66
C ASN A 123 -5.47 -2.18 -13.04
N PHE A 124 -5.46 -2.25 -11.70
CA PHE A 124 -5.27 -3.54 -11.03
C PHE A 124 -6.50 -4.41 -11.13
N SER A 125 -6.31 -5.68 -11.48
CA SER A 125 -7.39 -6.67 -11.50
C SER A 125 -7.71 -7.18 -10.10
N TYR A 126 -8.97 -7.11 -9.69
CA TYR A 126 -9.43 -7.65 -8.42
C TYR A 126 -10.82 -8.26 -8.54
N ASN A 127 -11.15 -9.14 -7.62
CA ASN A 127 -12.48 -9.74 -7.49
C ASN A 127 -12.94 -9.59 -6.04
N PHE A 128 -14.17 -9.16 -5.85
CA PHE A 128 -14.77 -9.15 -4.54
C PHE A 128 -15.01 -10.56 -4.01
N VAL A 129 -14.65 -10.78 -2.75
CA VAL A 129 -14.90 -12.01 -2.03
C VAL A 129 -15.71 -11.71 -0.76
N SER A 130 -16.85 -12.37 -0.63
CA SER A 130 -17.75 -12.26 0.52
C SER A 130 -17.29 -13.17 1.66
N ASP A 131 -17.90 -12.99 2.86
CA ASP A 131 -17.74 -13.91 3.99
C ASP A 131 -18.00 -15.37 3.58
N LYS A 132 -19.04 -15.59 2.75
CA LYS A 132 -19.38 -16.92 2.27
C LYS A 132 -18.27 -17.50 1.39
N ASP A 133 -17.75 -16.70 0.46
CA ASP A 133 -16.69 -17.15 -0.46
C ASP A 133 -15.43 -17.54 0.34
N VAL A 134 -15.07 -16.75 1.35
CA VAL A 134 -13.96 -17.06 2.23
C VAL A 134 -14.22 -18.37 2.99
N ARG A 135 -15.38 -18.51 3.64
CA ARG A 135 -15.73 -19.74 4.37
C ARG A 135 -15.80 -20.99 3.48
N GLU A 136 -16.09 -20.83 2.20
CA GLU A 136 -16.12 -21.91 1.21
C GLU A 136 -14.73 -22.22 0.62
N GLY A 137 -13.68 -21.49 1.01
CA GLY A 137 -12.30 -21.75 0.60
C GLY A 137 -11.96 -21.26 -0.80
N LYS A 138 -12.72 -20.29 -1.35
CA LYS A 138 -12.47 -19.76 -2.71
C LYS A 138 -11.19 -18.92 -2.80
N LEU A 139 -10.58 -18.53 -1.69
CA LEU A 139 -9.31 -17.79 -1.68
C LEU A 139 -8.19 -18.52 -2.41
N LYS A 140 -8.21 -19.85 -2.48
CA LYS A 140 -7.17 -20.66 -3.13
C LYS A 140 -6.92 -20.33 -4.60
N GLY A 141 -7.88 -19.67 -5.27
CA GLY A 141 -7.76 -19.22 -6.65
C GLY A 141 -7.09 -17.86 -6.83
N PHE A 142 -6.64 -17.23 -5.75
CA PHE A 142 -6.06 -15.90 -5.76
C PHE A 142 -4.59 -15.90 -5.35
N ASP A 143 -3.85 -14.85 -5.70
CA ASP A 143 -2.45 -14.65 -5.33
C ASP A 143 -2.31 -13.86 -4.03
N MET A 144 -3.32 -13.05 -3.72
CA MET A 144 -3.31 -12.25 -2.50
C MET A 144 -4.73 -11.93 -2.01
N LEU A 145 -4.85 -11.71 -0.71
CA LEU A 145 -6.04 -11.18 -0.03
C LEU A 145 -5.78 -9.74 0.39
N LEU A 146 -6.61 -8.83 -0.10
CA LEU A 146 -6.62 -7.41 0.27
C LEU A 146 -7.82 -7.16 1.18
N VAL A 147 -7.56 -6.65 2.40
CA VAL A 147 -8.60 -6.38 3.40
C VAL A 147 -8.59 -4.89 3.73
N PRO A 148 -9.69 -4.17 3.45
CA PRO A 148 -9.83 -2.73 3.71
C PRO A 148 -10.02 -2.45 5.21
N GLY A 149 -10.29 -1.18 5.56
CA GLY A 149 -10.71 -0.77 6.89
C GLY A 149 -12.03 -1.37 7.34
N SER A 150 -12.34 -1.18 8.62
CA SER A 150 -13.59 -1.62 9.23
C SER A 150 -13.93 -0.71 10.43
N PRO A 151 -15.19 -0.40 10.68
CA PRO A 151 -15.58 0.41 11.84
C PRO A 151 -15.31 -0.31 13.18
N ASP A 152 -15.32 -1.64 13.15
CA ASP A 152 -14.94 -2.52 14.26
C ASP A 152 -14.33 -3.79 13.70
N ALA A 153 -13.01 -3.76 13.51
CA ALA A 153 -12.27 -4.83 12.85
C ALA A 153 -12.45 -6.19 13.53
N GLY A 154 -12.42 -6.24 14.86
CA GLY A 154 -12.51 -7.49 15.61
C GLY A 154 -13.89 -8.15 15.48
N GLU A 155 -14.92 -7.45 15.94
CA GLU A 155 -16.26 -8.00 16.00
C GLU A 155 -16.88 -8.17 14.60
N CYS A 156 -16.74 -7.18 13.74
CA CYS A 156 -17.36 -7.21 12.42
C CYS A 156 -16.81 -8.34 11.55
N TYR A 157 -15.49 -8.46 11.46
CA TYR A 157 -14.90 -9.55 10.65
C TYR A 157 -15.24 -10.92 11.23
N TYR A 158 -15.14 -11.08 12.56
CA TYR A 158 -15.45 -12.37 13.18
C TYR A 158 -16.91 -12.75 13.03
N ALA A 159 -17.84 -11.77 13.16
CA ALA A 159 -19.26 -12.02 12.97
C ALA A 159 -19.61 -12.49 11.53
N GLY A 160 -18.87 -12.04 10.53
CA GLY A 160 -19.02 -12.50 9.14
C GLY A 160 -18.29 -13.81 8.86
N LEU A 161 -17.05 -13.90 9.25
CA LEU A 161 -16.13 -15.00 8.89
C LEU A 161 -16.20 -16.18 9.86
N GLY A 162 -16.27 -15.92 11.17
CA GLY A 162 -16.18 -16.91 12.21
C GLY A 162 -14.91 -17.75 12.16
N ASP A 163 -14.79 -18.76 13.01
CA ASP A 163 -13.64 -19.65 13.04
C ASP A 163 -13.33 -20.30 11.69
N LYS A 164 -14.38 -20.65 10.94
CA LYS A 164 -14.21 -21.29 9.64
C LYS A 164 -13.54 -20.36 8.63
N GLY A 165 -13.99 -19.10 8.55
CA GLY A 165 -13.40 -18.09 7.67
C GLY A 165 -11.97 -17.75 8.09
N TYR A 166 -11.73 -17.59 9.38
CA TYR A 166 -10.39 -17.31 9.92
C TYR A 166 -9.40 -18.45 9.61
N ASN A 167 -9.83 -19.72 9.75
CA ASN A 167 -9.01 -20.85 9.38
C ASN A 167 -8.72 -20.91 7.87
N GLN A 168 -9.69 -20.51 7.02
CA GLN A 168 -9.44 -20.40 5.59
C GLN A 168 -8.44 -19.30 5.25
N ILE A 169 -8.50 -18.14 5.91
CA ILE A 169 -7.52 -17.06 5.71
C ILE A 169 -6.13 -17.51 6.17
N ARG A 170 -6.00 -18.13 7.37
CA ARG A 170 -4.70 -18.68 7.83
C ARG A 170 -4.11 -19.66 6.84
N SER A 171 -4.92 -20.64 6.38
CA SER A 171 -4.48 -21.63 5.40
C SER A 171 -4.12 -21.01 4.06
N PHE A 172 -4.87 -20.00 3.62
CA PHE A 172 -4.56 -19.26 2.40
C PHE A 172 -3.21 -18.56 2.48
N ILE A 173 -2.95 -17.81 3.56
CA ILE A 173 -1.67 -17.10 3.73
C ILE A 173 -0.52 -18.09 3.94
N ALA A 174 -0.76 -19.22 4.62
CA ALA A 174 0.28 -20.24 4.82
C ALA A 174 0.74 -20.89 3.51
N ASP A 175 -0.19 -21.19 2.60
CA ASP A 175 0.04 -22.14 1.51
C ASP A 175 -0.10 -21.54 0.10
N HIS A 176 -0.85 -20.43 -0.08
CA HIS A 176 -1.31 -20.00 -1.40
C HIS A 176 -0.96 -18.57 -1.77
N GLY A 177 -1.07 -17.60 -0.87
CA GLY A 177 -0.98 -16.20 -1.26
C GLY A 177 -0.59 -15.22 -0.17
N HIS A 178 -0.35 -14.01 -0.60
CA HIS A 178 0.04 -12.89 0.25
C HIS A 178 -1.17 -12.19 0.89
N TYR A 179 -0.89 -11.27 1.79
CA TYR A 179 -1.90 -10.47 2.47
C TYR A 179 -1.52 -8.98 2.45
N MET A 180 -2.49 -8.13 2.21
CA MET A 180 -2.37 -6.70 2.46
C MET A 180 -3.57 -6.24 3.27
N GLY A 181 -3.32 -5.58 4.39
CA GLY A 181 -4.35 -5.04 5.26
C GLY A 181 -4.16 -3.57 5.53
N ILE A 182 -5.25 -2.80 5.49
CA ILE A 182 -5.25 -1.36 5.76
C ILE A 182 -6.21 -1.10 6.93
N CYS A 183 -5.78 -0.33 7.92
CA CYS A 183 -6.56 0.04 9.10
C CYS A 183 -7.14 -1.21 9.79
N GLY A 184 -8.46 -1.43 9.73
CA GLY A 184 -9.10 -2.65 10.23
C GLY A 184 -8.48 -3.93 9.68
N GLY A 185 -8.14 -3.94 8.39
CA GLY A 185 -7.41 -5.06 7.78
C GLY A 185 -6.01 -5.27 8.35
N ALA A 186 -5.36 -4.24 8.89
CA ALA A 186 -4.07 -4.39 9.55
C ALA A 186 -4.20 -4.98 10.97
N TYR A 187 -5.34 -4.79 11.64
CA TYR A 187 -5.61 -5.46 12.92
C TYR A 187 -5.76 -6.98 12.78
N LEU A 188 -6.46 -7.42 11.74
CA LEU A 188 -6.92 -8.80 11.61
C LEU A 188 -5.82 -9.86 11.80
N PRO A 189 -4.59 -9.75 11.24
CA PRO A 189 -3.56 -10.77 11.40
C PRO A 189 -2.76 -10.68 12.70
N LEU A 190 -2.92 -9.61 13.50
CA LEU A 190 -2.16 -9.40 14.73
C LEU A 190 -2.40 -10.50 15.76
N SER A 191 -1.50 -10.57 16.72
CA SER A 191 -1.65 -11.42 17.89
C SER A 191 -2.45 -10.71 18.97
N SER A 192 -3.34 -11.44 19.62
CA SER A 192 -4.04 -10.93 20.79
C SER A 192 -3.10 -10.71 21.96
N TYR A 193 -3.28 -9.64 22.69
CA TYR A 193 -2.59 -9.37 23.93
C TYR A 193 -3.04 -10.35 25.05
N HIS A 194 -4.27 -10.83 24.97
CA HIS A 194 -4.85 -11.79 25.90
C HIS A 194 -5.13 -13.12 25.21
N ASP A 195 -4.70 -14.21 25.80
CA ASP A 195 -4.65 -15.58 25.26
C ASP A 195 -5.96 -16.18 24.69
N LYS A 196 -7.02 -15.46 24.51
CA LYS A 196 -8.33 -16.01 24.08
C LYS A 196 -9.20 -15.08 23.27
N ASN A 197 -8.66 -14.00 22.73
CA ASN A 197 -9.48 -13.15 21.87
C ASN A 197 -9.70 -13.86 20.51
N PRO A 198 -10.94 -14.26 20.14
CA PRO A 198 -11.19 -14.96 18.89
C PRO A 198 -11.13 -14.03 17.68
N TYR A 199 -11.04 -12.71 17.89
CA TYR A 199 -11.15 -11.70 16.84
C TYR A 199 -9.92 -11.55 15.97
N TRP A 200 -8.78 -12.14 16.36
CA TRP A 200 -7.52 -12.02 15.64
C TRP A 200 -7.07 -13.34 15.02
N LEU A 201 -6.37 -13.26 13.89
CA LEU A 201 -5.79 -14.46 13.26
C LEU A 201 -4.61 -15.03 14.03
N ASN A 202 -3.94 -14.22 14.85
CA ASN A 202 -2.76 -14.64 15.64
C ASN A 202 -1.64 -15.26 14.79
N ILE A 203 -1.31 -14.65 13.66
CA ILE A 203 -0.28 -15.13 12.73
C ILE A 203 0.91 -14.16 12.60
N VAL A 204 0.77 -12.96 13.14
CA VAL A 204 1.81 -11.92 13.12
C VAL A 204 2.25 -11.63 14.56
N ASN A 205 3.54 -11.72 14.86
CA ASN A 205 4.09 -11.43 16.19
C ASN A 205 4.17 -9.93 16.46
N ALA A 206 3.04 -9.28 16.38
CA ALA A 206 2.80 -7.90 16.78
C ALA A 206 1.42 -7.81 17.40
N THR A 207 1.27 -6.92 18.38
CA THR A 207 -0.02 -6.64 19.01
C THR A 207 -0.41 -5.20 18.76
N ASP A 208 -1.70 -4.88 18.87
CA ASP A 208 -2.13 -3.51 19.12
C ASP A 208 -1.93 -3.17 20.59
N GLN A 209 -1.77 -1.88 20.88
CA GLN A 209 -1.72 -1.43 22.27
C GLN A 209 -3.15 -1.41 22.82
N GLU A 210 -3.53 -2.48 23.52
CA GLU A 210 -4.84 -2.59 24.16
C GLU A 210 -4.90 -1.76 25.44
N ASP A 211 -5.54 -0.59 25.37
CA ASP A 211 -6.05 0.14 26.52
C ASP A 211 -7.48 0.57 26.16
N LEU A 212 -8.47 0.25 26.97
CA LEU A 212 -9.89 0.49 26.67
C LEU A 212 -10.24 1.96 26.41
N ASP A 213 -9.49 2.89 26.99
CA ASP A 213 -9.62 4.32 26.68
C ASP A 213 -9.09 4.69 25.30
N TYR A 214 -8.48 3.72 24.63
CA TYR A 214 -7.69 3.87 23.42
C TYR A 214 -8.47 3.57 22.13
N TRP A 215 -9.52 2.79 22.21
CA TRP A 215 -10.29 2.29 21.07
C TRP A 215 -10.84 3.39 20.15
N ARG A 216 -10.59 4.63 20.49
CA ARG A 216 -10.98 5.79 19.70
C ARG A 216 -9.93 6.90 19.82
N ALA A 217 -8.70 6.59 19.45
CA ALA A 217 -7.62 7.59 19.39
C ALA A 217 -7.98 8.77 18.48
N GLY A 218 -8.86 8.54 17.53
CA GLY A 218 -9.39 9.55 16.65
C GLY A 218 -8.74 9.58 15.28
N SER A 219 -9.13 10.57 14.50
CA SER A 219 -8.65 10.78 13.14
C SER A 219 -7.83 12.06 13.01
N GLY A 220 -6.90 12.04 12.08
CA GLY A 220 -6.06 13.21 11.78
C GLY A 220 -5.03 12.92 10.70
N PHE A 221 -4.19 13.91 10.44
CA PHE A 221 -3.01 13.71 9.61
C PHE A 221 -1.78 13.49 10.46
N VAL A 222 -1.05 12.47 10.13
CA VAL A 222 0.16 12.07 10.85
C VAL A 222 1.35 12.00 9.91
N ARG A 223 2.52 12.34 10.41
CA ARG A 223 3.78 12.05 9.75
C ARG A 223 4.30 10.73 10.23
N CYS A 224 4.62 9.86 9.30
CA CYS A 224 5.31 8.60 9.55
C CYS A 224 6.74 8.69 9.03
N ARG A 225 7.71 8.31 9.88
CA ARG A 225 9.10 8.19 9.48
C ARG A 225 9.37 6.80 8.95
N ILE A 226 10.01 6.73 7.78
CA ILE A 226 10.44 5.50 7.13
C ILE A 226 11.69 4.98 7.86
N ASN A 227 11.67 3.69 8.24
CA ASN A 227 12.78 3.03 8.93
C ASN A 227 13.80 2.43 7.95
N ASP A 228 13.33 2.04 6.76
CA ASP A 228 14.14 1.46 5.70
C ASP A 228 13.68 2.02 4.35
N ASP A 229 14.33 3.09 3.89
CA ASP A 229 14.01 3.78 2.64
C ASP A 229 14.38 2.95 1.39
N MET A 230 15.19 1.91 1.55
CA MET A 230 15.49 0.95 0.50
C MET A 230 14.41 -0.10 0.29
N HIS A 231 13.43 -0.19 1.19
CA HIS A 231 12.34 -1.14 1.03
C HIS A 231 11.48 -0.81 -0.20
N PRO A 232 11.10 -1.81 -1.03
CA PRO A 232 10.40 -1.60 -2.30
C PRO A 232 9.15 -0.72 -2.21
N ILE A 233 8.36 -0.85 -1.15
CA ILE A 233 7.12 -0.09 -1.01
C ILE A 233 7.33 1.43 -0.96
N PHE A 234 8.54 1.88 -0.60
CA PHE A 234 8.87 3.30 -0.51
C PHE A 234 9.53 3.86 -1.78
N SER A 235 9.63 3.07 -2.84
CA SER A 235 10.16 3.55 -4.11
C SER A 235 9.37 4.77 -4.58
N SER A 236 10.07 5.89 -4.77
CA SER A 236 9.50 7.19 -5.18
C SER A 236 8.48 7.84 -4.22
N VAL A 237 8.20 7.24 -3.07
CA VAL A 237 7.27 7.79 -2.05
C VAL A 237 7.90 8.99 -1.34
N ALA A 238 9.12 8.81 -0.82
CA ALA A 238 9.82 9.86 -0.10
C ALA A 238 10.37 10.93 -1.04
N LEU A 239 10.22 12.20 -0.68
CA LEU A 239 10.74 13.35 -1.41
C LEU A 239 11.95 13.96 -0.70
N GLY A 240 13.04 14.11 -1.43
CA GLY A 240 14.23 14.76 -0.94
C GLY A 240 14.98 13.92 0.08
N HIS A 241 15.59 14.62 1.02
CA HIS A 241 16.28 14.02 2.16
C HIS A 241 15.34 13.62 3.31
N SER A 242 14.03 13.71 3.07
CA SER A 242 13.02 13.36 4.06
C SER A 242 12.64 11.90 3.90
N SER A 243 13.09 11.06 4.81
CA SER A 243 12.64 9.68 4.96
C SER A 243 11.30 9.62 5.73
N SER A 244 10.33 10.46 5.33
CA SER A 244 9.02 10.52 5.98
C SER A 244 7.90 10.79 4.97
N MET A 245 6.67 10.45 5.35
CA MET A 245 5.46 10.62 4.56
C MET A 245 4.31 11.07 5.47
N ASP A 246 3.40 11.85 4.89
CA ASP A 246 2.22 12.36 5.58
C ASP A 246 0.99 11.55 5.16
N LEU A 247 0.31 10.94 6.12
CA LEU A 247 -0.78 9.99 5.90
C LEU A 247 -2.02 10.37 6.70
N VAL A 248 -3.18 9.98 6.20
CA VAL A 248 -4.41 10.00 6.99
C VAL A 248 -4.35 8.86 8.00
N PHE A 249 -4.59 9.17 9.26
CA PHE A 249 -4.81 8.21 10.32
C PHE A 249 -6.27 8.24 10.76
N TRP A 250 -6.90 7.07 10.85
CA TRP A 250 -8.27 6.92 11.32
C TRP A 250 -8.39 5.60 12.10
N GLU A 251 -8.02 5.67 13.38
CA GLU A 251 -8.15 4.58 14.35
C GLU A 251 -7.55 3.21 13.92
N GLY A 252 -6.49 3.25 13.11
CA GLY A 252 -5.75 2.04 12.80
C GLY A 252 -4.88 1.56 13.97
N PRO A 253 -4.31 0.34 13.91
CA PRO A 253 -3.56 -0.23 15.02
C PRO A 253 -2.27 0.54 15.35
N ALA A 254 -2.02 0.77 16.63
CA ALA A 254 -0.72 1.19 17.14
C ALA A 254 0.16 -0.05 17.35
N MET A 255 0.73 -0.57 16.26
CA MET A 255 1.40 -1.86 16.29
C MET A 255 2.65 -1.85 17.18
N GLN A 256 2.73 -2.83 18.09
CA GLN A 256 3.89 -3.13 18.90
C GLN A 256 4.49 -4.46 18.44
N ILE A 257 5.71 -4.40 17.91
CA ILE A 257 6.43 -5.57 17.43
C ILE A 257 6.88 -6.43 18.61
N MET A 258 6.58 -7.73 18.56
CA MET A 258 6.84 -8.68 19.63
C MET A 258 7.83 -9.79 19.23
N GLY A 259 8.10 -9.97 17.94
CA GLY A 259 8.95 -11.05 17.47
C GLY A 259 9.59 -10.83 16.11
N GLU A 260 10.47 -11.74 15.72
CA GLU A 260 11.36 -11.59 14.57
C GLU A 260 10.67 -11.74 13.20
N ASN A 261 9.48 -12.32 13.14
CA ASN A 261 8.76 -12.49 11.88
C ASN A 261 8.05 -11.20 11.42
N VAL A 262 8.26 -10.08 12.12
CA VAL A 262 7.67 -8.79 11.81
C VAL A 262 8.74 -7.72 11.78
N ARG A 263 8.74 -6.92 10.73
CA ARG A 263 9.62 -5.77 10.57
C ARG A 263 8.81 -4.48 10.52
N SER A 264 9.16 -3.50 11.37
CA SER A 264 8.61 -2.15 11.27
C SER A 264 9.25 -1.43 10.09
N LEU A 265 8.44 -1.09 9.10
CA LEU A 265 8.86 -0.36 7.90
C LEU A 265 8.76 1.16 8.10
N ALA A 266 7.80 1.61 8.89
CA ALA A 266 7.66 3.01 9.29
C ALA A 266 7.02 3.11 10.67
N HIS A 267 7.27 4.22 11.36
CA HIS A 267 6.68 4.52 12.66
C HIS A 267 6.04 5.89 12.69
N PHE A 268 5.09 6.10 13.60
CA PHE A 268 4.44 7.39 13.82
C PHE A 268 5.42 8.37 14.44
N GLU A 269 5.66 9.51 13.77
CA GLU A 269 6.63 10.52 14.17
C GLU A 269 5.97 11.74 14.80
N THR A 270 4.96 12.32 14.14
CA THR A 270 4.29 13.53 14.68
C THR A 270 2.85 13.66 14.16
N LEU A 271 2.01 14.31 14.95
CA LEU A 271 0.69 14.77 14.52
C LEU A 271 0.84 16.06 13.72
N LEU A 272 0.26 16.11 12.53
CA LEU A 272 0.25 17.30 11.68
C LEU A 272 -1.01 18.12 11.85
N ALA A 273 -2.18 17.47 11.83
CA ALA A 273 -3.46 18.12 12.03
C ALA A 273 -4.51 17.12 12.49
N SER A 274 -5.37 17.52 13.42
CA SER A 274 -6.54 16.77 13.82
C SER A 274 -7.76 17.14 12.96
N GLY A 275 -8.79 16.29 12.95
CA GLY A 275 -10.02 16.55 12.22
C GLY A 275 -10.76 17.84 12.59
N LYS A 276 -10.56 18.38 13.79
CA LYS A 276 -11.17 19.62 14.28
C LYS A 276 -10.20 20.80 14.40
N ASP A 277 -8.94 20.61 14.03
CA ASP A 277 -7.95 21.68 14.06
C ASP A 277 -8.36 22.79 13.08
N PRO A 278 -8.43 24.06 13.52
CA PRO A 278 -8.70 25.19 12.61
C PRO A 278 -7.59 25.38 11.58
N LEU A 279 -6.37 24.93 11.88
CA LEU A 279 -5.27 24.86 10.91
C LEU A 279 -5.33 23.63 10.03
N LYS A 280 -6.38 22.85 10.16
CA LYS A 280 -6.66 21.70 9.34
C LYS A 280 -6.48 22.08 7.86
N PRO A 281 -5.47 21.55 7.24
CA PRO A 281 -5.27 21.86 5.85
C PRO A 281 -6.27 21.03 5.04
N HIS A 282 -6.96 21.68 4.26
CA HIS A 282 -7.47 21.28 2.96
C HIS A 282 -7.87 19.80 2.80
N TRP A 283 -8.76 19.31 3.65
CA TRP A 283 -9.41 18.01 3.40
C TRP A 283 -10.02 17.91 2.01
N ASP A 284 -10.42 19.07 1.43
CA ASP A 284 -11.00 19.17 0.09
C ASP A 284 -9.98 18.84 -1.02
N LEU A 285 -8.70 18.77 -0.68
CA LEU A 285 -7.62 18.48 -1.61
C LEU A 285 -7.18 17.01 -1.57
N LEU A 286 -7.80 16.18 -0.77
CA LEU A 286 -7.60 14.75 -0.86
C LEU A 286 -8.11 14.24 -2.21
N ASP A 287 -7.35 13.41 -2.85
CA ASP A 287 -7.65 12.88 -4.19
C ASP A 287 -8.90 11.99 -4.22
N ASN A 288 -9.37 11.57 -3.06
CA ASN A 288 -10.53 10.73 -2.90
C ASN A 288 -11.66 11.45 -2.17
N HIS A 289 -12.62 11.96 -2.91
CA HIS A 289 -13.74 12.75 -2.37
C HIS A 289 -14.62 11.96 -1.38
N MET A 290 -14.79 10.66 -1.58
CA MET A 290 -15.57 9.82 -0.66
C MET A 290 -14.91 9.72 0.70
N ALA A 291 -13.59 9.53 0.72
CA ALA A 291 -12.83 9.52 1.98
C ALA A 291 -12.88 10.87 2.70
N VAL A 292 -12.85 11.98 1.94
CA VAL A 292 -12.97 13.32 2.50
C VAL A 292 -14.29 13.51 3.22
N ASP A 293 -15.39 13.08 2.62
CA ASP A 293 -16.71 13.23 3.23
C ASP A 293 -16.84 12.40 4.52
N ALA A 294 -16.40 11.15 4.50
CA ALA A 294 -16.37 10.28 5.67
C ALA A 294 -15.55 10.88 6.83
N ILE A 295 -14.38 11.44 6.52
CA ILE A 295 -13.51 12.05 7.56
C ILE A 295 -14.10 13.37 8.10
N LYS A 296 -14.76 14.17 7.26
CA LYS A 296 -15.40 15.43 7.70
C LYS A 296 -16.44 15.20 8.79
N ASP A 297 -17.18 14.12 8.71
CA ASP A 297 -18.24 13.78 9.65
C ASP A 297 -17.72 13.00 10.87
N PHE A 298 -16.43 12.74 10.94
CA PHE A 298 -15.83 11.96 12.02
C PHE A 298 -15.73 12.74 13.33
N TYR A 299 -16.31 12.21 14.41
CA TYR A 299 -16.49 12.93 15.67
C TYR A 299 -15.25 12.95 16.56
N ASN A 300 -14.37 11.95 16.46
CA ASN A 300 -13.19 11.86 17.28
C ASN A 300 -12.00 12.51 16.57
N CYS A 301 -11.32 13.39 17.27
CA CYS A 301 -10.10 14.02 16.78
C CYS A 301 -8.91 13.47 17.52
N LEU A 302 -7.91 13.09 16.77
CA LEU A 302 -6.61 12.75 17.34
C LEU A 302 -6.00 14.01 17.93
N THR A 303 -5.86 14.04 19.26
CA THR A 303 -5.23 15.17 19.97
C THR A 303 -3.73 14.96 20.11
N PRO A 304 -2.92 16.02 20.34
CA PRO A 304 -1.49 15.88 20.60
C PRO A 304 -1.19 14.96 21.79
N GLU A 305 -2.01 14.99 22.84
CA GLU A 305 -1.85 14.15 24.02
C GLU A 305 -2.10 12.67 23.67
N LEU A 306 -3.18 12.38 22.95
CA LEU A 306 -3.49 11.02 22.49
C LEU A 306 -2.42 10.51 21.52
N PHE A 307 -2.01 11.34 20.56
CA PHE A 307 -0.94 10.97 19.65
C PHE A 307 0.33 10.58 20.40
N THR A 308 0.75 11.43 21.35
CA THR A 308 1.98 11.19 22.12
C THR A 308 1.88 9.93 22.98
N LYS A 309 0.74 9.73 23.63
CA LYS A 309 0.51 8.57 24.50
C LYS A 309 0.43 7.26 23.71
N MET A 310 -0.23 7.28 22.54
CA MET A 310 -0.73 6.06 21.89
C MET A 310 0.06 5.70 20.64
N LEU A 311 0.45 6.69 19.84
CA LEU A 311 0.98 6.44 18.49
C LEU A 311 2.47 6.75 18.37
N HIS A 312 2.97 7.78 19.04
CA HIS A 312 4.34 8.23 18.86
C HIS A 312 5.35 7.10 19.07
N GLY A 313 6.19 6.88 18.05
CA GLY A 313 7.19 5.82 18.04
C GLY A 313 6.66 4.40 17.80
N LYS A 314 5.33 4.20 17.74
CA LYS A 314 4.76 2.90 17.42
C LYS A 314 4.87 2.62 15.92
N CYS A 315 4.87 1.34 15.54
CA CYS A 315 4.92 0.92 14.16
C CYS A 315 3.63 1.33 13.43
N ALA A 316 3.79 2.06 12.32
CA ALA A 316 2.69 2.51 11.47
C ALA A 316 2.51 1.61 10.24
N ILE A 317 3.61 1.11 9.67
CA ILE A 317 3.60 0.19 8.54
C ILE A 317 4.54 -0.96 8.86
N ALA A 318 4.02 -2.17 8.73
CA ALA A 318 4.79 -3.39 8.99
C ALA A 318 4.79 -4.35 7.80
N GLU A 319 5.89 -5.07 7.65
CA GLU A 319 5.97 -6.30 6.88
C GLU A 319 6.07 -7.47 7.85
N ALA A 320 5.34 -8.53 7.57
CA ALA A 320 5.48 -9.77 8.31
C ALA A 320 5.64 -10.95 7.36
N ASP A 321 6.35 -11.98 7.82
CA ASP A 321 6.45 -13.26 7.14
C ASP A 321 5.59 -14.30 7.86
N TYR A 322 4.75 -14.99 7.11
CA TYR A 322 4.00 -16.15 7.60
C TYR A 322 4.19 -17.33 6.64
N HIS A 323 4.91 -18.35 7.08
CA HIS A 323 5.44 -19.40 6.22
C HIS A 323 6.29 -18.80 5.09
N ARG A 324 5.88 -18.97 3.83
CA ARG A 324 6.59 -18.44 2.64
C ARG A 324 5.95 -17.18 2.06
N HIS A 325 4.88 -16.68 2.67
CA HIS A 325 4.16 -15.54 2.16
C HIS A 325 4.32 -14.33 3.06
N LYS A 326 4.13 -13.18 2.47
CA LYS A 326 4.31 -11.89 3.12
C LYS A 326 2.97 -11.24 3.42
N LEU A 327 2.95 -10.50 4.52
CA LEU A 327 1.86 -9.62 4.88
C LEU A 327 2.39 -8.18 4.90
N LEU A 328 1.67 -7.27 4.25
CA LEU A 328 1.88 -5.82 4.38
C LEU A 328 0.72 -5.22 5.18
N LEU A 329 1.05 -4.53 6.26
CA LEU A 329 0.08 -3.99 7.21
C LEU A 329 0.26 -2.48 7.29
N TYR A 330 -0.79 -1.75 6.94
CA TYR A 330 -0.84 -0.29 6.98
C TYR A 330 -1.83 0.16 8.06
N SER A 331 -1.33 0.71 9.15
CA SER A 331 -2.20 1.32 10.16
C SER A 331 -2.90 2.57 9.63
N PRO A 332 -2.19 3.54 9.02
CA PRO A 332 -2.84 4.67 8.35
C PRO A 332 -3.42 4.28 7.00
N HIS A 333 -4.11 5.24 6.38
CA HIS A 333 -4.87 5.10 5.14
C HIS A 333 -4.14 5.74 3.94
N PRO A 334 -3.27 5.03 3.23
CA PRO A 334 -2.62 5.56 2.03
C PRO A 334 -3.62 5.83 0.89
N GLU A 335 -4.71 5.07 0.83
CA GLU A 335 -5.78 5.22 -0.17
C GLU A 335 -6.58 6.52 -0.03
N MET A 336 -6.49 7.18 1.11
CA MET A 336 -7.19 8.44 1.37
C MET A 336 -6.42 9.68 0.91
N GLY A 337 -5.26 9.49 0.29
CA GLY A 337 -4.50 10.60 -0.28
C GLY A 337 -3.53 11.27 0.69
N ASN A 338 -3.11 12.48 0.34
CA ASN A 338 -2.15 13.28 1.11
C ASN A 338 -2.61 14.72 1.31
N LEU A 339 -1.84 15.49 2.07
CA LEU A 339 -2.06 16.93 2.30
C LEU A 339 -1.63 17.81 1.12
N GLY A 340 -1.05 17.27 0.07
CA GLY A 340 -0.37 18.04 -0.94
C GLY A 340 -1.29 18.61 -2.00
N THR A 341 -1.15 19.93 -2.25
CA THR A 341 -1.43 20.53 -3.53
C THR A 341 -0.12 20.68 -4.27
N GLY A 342 0.04 20.00 -5.33
CA GLY A 342 1.20 20.16 -6.18
C GLY A 342 0.77 20.02 -7.63
N PRO A 343 1.71 20.17 -8.57
CA PRO A 343 1.45 19.86 -9.98
C PRO A 343 1.03 18.39 -10.19
N TRP A 344 1.01 17.61 -9.13
CA TRP A 344 0.59 16.23 -9.07
C TRP A 344 -0.81 16.17 -8.48
N ALA A 345 -1.81 16.16 -9.32
CA ALA A 345 -3.21 15.95 -8.92
C ALA A 345 -3.44 14.56 -8.29
N GLU A 346 -2.44 13.70 -8.34
CA GLU A 346 -2.47 12.35 -7.80
C GLU A 346 -1.70 12.25 -6.49
N SER A 347 -2.28 11.54 -5.54
CA SER A 347 -1.62 11.30 -4.28
C SER A 347 -0.44 10.36 -4.42
N ARG A 348 0.73 10.79 -3.90
CA ARG A 348 1.90 9.93 -3.78
C ARG A 348 1.71 8.80 -2.80
N ASN A 349 0.78 8.94 -1.87
CA ASN A 349 0.48 7.87 -0.92
C ASN A 349 -0.07 6.63 -1.62
N PHE A 350 -0.67 6.77 -2.81
CA PHE A 350 -1.08 5.64 -3.63
C PHE A 350 0.09 4.74 -4.04
N LEU A 351 1.31 5.30 -4.13
CA LEU A 351 2.51 4.50 -4.37
C LEU A 351 2.75 3.43 -3.32
N LEU A 352 2.36 3.66 -2.06
CA LEU A 352 2.47 2.63 -1.01
C LEU A 352 1.66 1.39 -1.36
N ILE A 353 0.47 1.58 -1.95
CA ILE A 353 -0.39 0.49 -2.39
C ILE A 353 0.18 -0.14 -3.67
N TYR A 354 0.47 0.66 -4.68
CA TYR A 354 0.95 0.16 -5.98
C TYR A 354 2.28 -0.58 -5.87
N ASN A 355 3.24 0.03 -5.17
CA ASN A 355 4.53 -0.60 -4.91
C ASN A 355 4.39 -1.85 -4.04
N GLY A 356 3.47 -1.82 -3.05
CA GLY A 356 3.16 -2.98 -2.22
C GLY A 356 2.62 -4.14 -3.04
N LEU A 357 1.69 -3.88 -3.96
CA LEU A 357 1.15 -4.89 -4.88
C LEU A 357 2.24 -5.46 -5.79
N PHE A 358 3.06 -4.60 -6.39
CA PHE A 358 4.17 -5.06 -7.24
C PHE A 358 5.24 -5.81 -6.44
N TYR A 359 5.53 -5.38 -5.23
CA TYR A 359 6.44 -6.10 -4.33
C TYR A 359 5.95 -7.53 -4.04
N LEU A 360 4.65 -7.68 -3.75
CA LEU A 360 4.05 -9.00 -3.52
C LEU A 360 3.92 -9.83 -4.81
N SER A 361 3.96 -9.20 -5.99
CA SER A 361 3.95 -9.91 -7.28
C SER A 361 5.32 -10.36 -7.75
N ALA A 362 6.40 -9.82 -7.19
CA ALA A 362 7.77 -10.07 -7.65
C ALA A 362 8.24 -11.49 -7.30
N GLN A 363 9.00 -12.09 -8.22
CA GLN A 363 9.63 -13.41 -8.10
C GLN A 363 11.14 -13.31 -8.20
#